data_3a7eafb037b31f8cece742d0ed54a5bd
#
_entry.id   3a7eafb037b31f8cece742d0ed54a5bd
#
_cell.length_a   1.000
_cell.length_b   1.000
_cell.length_c   1.000
_cell.angle_alpha   90.00
_cell.angle_beta   90.00
_cell.angle_gamma   90.00
#
_symmetry.space_group_name_H-M   'P 1'
#
loop_
_entity.id
_entity.type
_entity.pdbx_description
1 polymer ?
#
loop_
_entity_poly.entity_id
_entity_poly.type
_entity_poly.pdbx_seq_one_letter_code
_entity_poly.pdbx_strand_id
1 'polypeptide(L)'
;MDMKPLYTVKSLYSMEEFMRFNRTLRFRNKKTVVFLSILDVLLLALTLLCLINGSYIWAAIAGFYLLFLNWYLFRGIDQRMAKVFMRNTEIAGQQCEFQFFEDHFDAITKSGTTSISYDKIKNIIETRTNVYIMYSDSQGIMMKKPMPEGFVEFLQTKSN
;
A
#
# COMPACT_ATOMS: atom_id res chain seq x y z
N MET A 1 -28.12 -11.00 -21.40
CA MET A 1 -26.95 -11.60 -22.09
C MET A 1 -25.86 -11.77 -21.05
N ASP A 2 -25.55 -13.02 -20.68
CA ASP A 2 -24.44 -13.26 -19.77
C ASP A 2 -23.14 -13.01 -20.53
N MET A 3 -22.57 -11.82 -20.33
CA MET A 3 -21.25 -11.51 -20.89
C MET A 3 -20.22 -12.37 -20.17
N LYS A 4 -19.46 -13.15 -20.94
CA LYS A 4 -18.36 -13.95 -20.39
C LYS A 4 -17.22 -13.01 -19.98
N PRO A 5 -16.68 -13.10 -18.75
CA PRO A 5 -15.57 -12.28 -18.33
C PRO A 5 -14.32 -12.59 -19.16
N LEU A 6 -13.56 -11.57 -19.51
CA LEU A 6 -12.28 -11.67 -20.21
C LEU A 6 -11.21 -12.26 -19.28
N TYR A 7 -11.21 -11.83 -18.03
CA TYR A 7 -10.30 -12.31 -16.99
C TYR A 7 -11.06 -12.54 -15.70
N THR A 8 -10.64 -13.53 -14.92
CA THR A 8 -11.13 -13.76 -13.56
C THR A 8 -9.94 -13.89 -12.64
N VAL A 9 -9.90 -13.08 -11.60
CA VAL A 9 -8.83 -13.04 -10.60
C VAL A 9 -9.41 -13.23 -9.22
N LYS A 10 -8.88 -14.18 -8.46
CA LYS A 10 -9.23 -14.38 -7.04
C LYS A 10 -8.21 -13.72 -6.15
N SER A 11 -8.68 -13.01 -5.17
CA SER A 11 -7.82 -12.35 -4.17
C SER A 11 -8.31 -12.68 -2.77
N LEU A 12 -7.35 -12.89 -1.86
CA LEU A 12 -7.61 -13.05 -0.44
C LEU A 12 -7.12 -11.79 0.28
N TYR A 13 -8.03 -11.11 0.97
CA TYR A 13 -7.69 -9.98 1.82
C TYR A 13 -7.08 -10.47 3.14
N SER A 14 -5.81 -10.89 3.08
CA SER A 14 -5.05 -11.29 4.27
C SER A 14 -4.38 -10.07 4.92
N MET A 15 -4.06 -10.20 6.22
CA MET A 15 -3.29 -9.17 6.94
C MET A 15 -1.96 -8.88 6.25
N GLU A 16 -1.28 -9.92 5.77
CA GLU A 16 0.01 -9.78 5.09
C GLU A 16 -0.10 -8.92 3.82
N GLU A 17 -1.11 -9.19 2.97
CA GLU A 17 -1.34 -8.43 1.75
C GLU A 17 -1.75 -6.97 2.05
N PHE A 18 -2.58 -6.75 3.07
CA PHE A 18 -2.95 -5.41 3.52
C PHE A 18 -1.74 -4.62 4.03
N MET A 19 -0.86 -5.24 4.80
CA MET A 19 0.38 -4.62 5.27
C MET A 19 1.32 -4.29 4.11
N ARG A 20 1.44 -5.21 3.15
CA ARG A 20 2.26 -5.04 1.94
C ARG A 20 1.75 -3.88 1.08
N PHE A 21 0.45 -3.77 0.90
CA PHE A 21 -0.21 -2.65 0.23
C PHE A 21 0.11 -1.31 0.91
N ASN A 22 -0.11 -1.20 2.21
CA ASN A 22 0.17 0.03 2.96
C ASN A 22 1.65 0.44 2.91
N ARG A 23 2.57 -0.53 2.97
CA ARG A 23 4.01 -0.26 2.80
C ARG A 23 4.30 0.28 1.40
N THR A 24 3.73 -0.32 0.36
CA THR A 24 3.90 0.14 -1.04
C THR A 24 3.44 1.57 -1.20
N LEU A 25 2.27 1.93 -0.66
CA LEU A 25 1.74 3.29 -0.73
C LEU A 25 2.63 4.30 0.03
N ARG A 26 3.09 3.94 1.22
CA ARG A 26 3.94 4.80 2.05
C ARG A 26 5.23 5.20 1.34
N PHE A 27 5.92 4.21 0.76
CA PHE A 27 7.20 4.46 0.10
C PHE A 27 7.08 4.98 -1.34
N ARG A 28 5.89 4.95 -1.92
CA ARG A 28 5.64 5.53 -3.25
C ARG A 28 5.58 7.06 -3.23
N ASN A 29 5.16 7.67 -2.13
CA ASN A 29 5.13 9.13 -2.02
C ASN A 29 6.56 9.68 -1.90
N LYS A 30 7.17 9.98 -3.06
CA LYS A 30 8.54 10.49 -3.14
C LYS A 30 8.76 11.73 -2.27
N LYS A 31 7.77 12.63 -2.16
CA LYS A 31 7.87 13.83 -1.32
C LYS A 31 8.04 13.47 0.15
N THR A 32 7.25 12.53 0.64
CA THR A 32 7.33 12.05 2.03
C THR A 32 8.67 11.34 2.28
N VAL A 33 9.11 10.48 1.36
CA VAL A 33 10.40 9.78 1.51
C VAL A 33 11.56 10.77 1.53
N VAL A 34 11.60 11.73 0.61
CA VAL A 34 12.63 12.76 0.57
C VAL A 34 12.62 13.63 1.84
N PHE A 35 11.45 14.07 2.30
CA PHE A 35 11.31 14.85 3.53
C PHE A 35 11.86 14.10 4.75
N LEU A 36 11.49 12.82 4.90
CA LEU A 36 11.98 11.99 6.00
C LEU A 36 13.49 11.76 5.93
N SER A 37 14.03 11.53 4.72
CA SER A 37 15.48 11.39 4.53
C SER A 37 16.25 12.67 4.90
N ILE A 38 15.72 13.84 4.54
CA ILE A 38 16.31 15.12 4.94
C ILE A 38 16.29 15.27 6.47
N LEU A 39 15.18 14.93 7.11
CA LEU A 39 15.05 15.01 8.57
C LEU A 39 16.03 14.07 9.27
N ASP A 40 16.22 12.85 8.78
CA ASP A 40 17.21 11.90 9.31
C ASP A 40 18.65 12.45 9.20
N VAL A 41 19.00 13.03 8.05
CA VAL A 41 20.32 13.64 7.84
C VAL A 41 20.55 14.82 8.79
N LEU A 42 19.54 15.68 8.99
CA LEU A 42 19.62 16.81 9.91
C LEU A 42 19.79 16.36 11.37
N LEU A 43 19.02 15.36 11.81
CA LEU A 43 19.13 14.79 13.15
C LEU A 43 20.51 14.14 13.38
N LEU A 44 21.01 13.43 12.37
CA LEU A 44 22.35 12.84 12.43
C LEU A 44 23.44 13.93 12.54
N ALA A 45 23.36 14.95 11.69
CA ALA A 45 24.30 16.08 11.74
C ALA A 45 24.27 16.80 13.10
N LEU A 46 23.06 17.04 13.63
CA LEU A 46 22.90 17.64 14.96
C LEU A 46 23.52 16.77 16.06
N THR A 47 23.30 15.46 16.01
CA THR A 47 23.88 14.51 16.97
C THR A 47 25.42 14.59 16.94
N LEU A 48 26.02 14.59 15.74
CA LEU A 48 27.47 14.69 15.58
C LEU A 48 28.04 16.03 16.07
N LEU A 49 27.37 17.15 15.74
CA LEU A 49 27.75 18.47 16.21
C LEU A 49 27.73 18.56 17.74
N CYS A 50 26.67 18.02 18.38
CA CYS A 50 26.59 17.99 19.83
C CYS A 50 27.70 17.14 20.47
N LEU A 51 28.08 16.01 19.85
CA LEU A 51 29.21 15.20 20.34
C LEU A 51 30.55 15.94 20.25
N ILE A 52 30.81 16.58 19.10
CA ILE A 52 32.06 17.36 18.91
C ILE A 52 32.18 18.51 19.92
N ASN A 53 31.07 19.16 20.25
CA ASN A 53 31.04 20.26 21.21
C ASN A 53 30.97 19.81 22.69
N GLY A 54 31.07 18.50 22.96
CA GLY A 54 30.99 17.95 24.33
C GLY A 54 29.61 18.02 24.97
N SER A 55 28.56 18.32 24.19
CA SER A 55 27.18 18.46 24.66
C SER A 55 26.47 17.10 24.66
N TYR A 56 26.95 16.13 25.44
CA TYR A 56 26.54 14.72 25.41
C TYR A 56 25.05 14.50 25.68
N ILE A 57 24.43 15.32 26.56
CA ILE A 57 23.00 15.22 26.87
C ILE A 57 22.16 15.52 25.61
N TRP A 58 22.51 16.61 24.90
CA TRP A 58 21.79 16.96 23.66
C TRP A 58 22.04 15.96 22.53
N ALA A 59 23.25 15.41 22.45
CA ALA A 59 23.57 14.34 21.52
C ALA A 59 22.74 13.07 21.80
N ALA A 60 22.58 12.71 23.06
CA ALA A 60 21.74 11.55 23.47
C ALA A 60 20.27 11.77 23.10
N ILE A 61 19.73 12.98 23.34
CA ILE A 61 18.36 13.33 22.98
C ILE A 61 18.15 13.24 21.46
N ALA A 62 19.03 13.87 20.67
CA ALA A 62 18.93 13.88 19.20
C ALA A 62 19.07 12.46 18.64
N GLY A 63 20.01 11.66 19.13
CA GLY A 63 20.19 10.26 18.74
C GLY A 63 19.00 9.40 19.10
N PHE A 64 18.41 9.61 20.28
CA PHE A 64 17.17 8.93 20.68
C PHE A 64 16.01 9.24 19.71
N TYR A 65 15.81 10.50 19.35
CA TYR A 65 14.77 10.89 18.39
C TYR A 65 15.01 10.28 17.02
N LEU A 66 16.25 10.21 16.54
CA LEU A 66 16.60 9.57 15.28
C LEU A 66 16.22 8.08 15.28
N LEU A 67 16.61 7.35 16.34
CA LEU A 67 16.28 5.93 16.47
C LEU A 67 14.79 5.70 16.64
N PHE A 68 14.12 6.52 17.47
CA PHE A 68 12.68 6.42 17.72
C PHE A 68 11.86 6.71 16.47
N LEU A 69 12.22 7.74 15.69
CA LEU A 69 11.56 8.10 14.45
C LEU A 69 11.60 6.93 13.45
N ASN A 70 12.78 6.38 13.23
CA ASN A 70 12.97 5.24 12.34
C ASN A 70 12.21 3.99 12.82
N TRP A 71 12.29 3.66 14.10
CA TRP A 71 11.53 2.56 14.67
C TRP A 71 10.01 2.76 14.48
N TYR A 72 9.51 3.96 14.74
CA TYR A 72 8.10 4.30 14.57
C TYR A 72 7.63 4.18 13.12
N LEU A 73 8.42 4.69 12.16
CA LEU A 73 8.10 4.64 10.74
C LEU A 73 8.07 3.20 10.20
N PHE A 74 8.97 2.33 10.67
CA PHE A 74 9.04 0.96 10.17
C PHE A 74 8.14 -0.01 10.94
N ARG A 75 7.96 0.15 12.23
CA ARG A 75 7.25 -0.80 13.08
C ARG A 75 5.96 -0.26 13.71
N GLY A 76 5.97 0.98 14.17
CA GLY A 76 4.82 1.59 14.85
C GLY A 76 3.62 1.76 13.94
N ILE A 77 3.83 2.21 12.70
CA ILE A 77 2.76 2.35 11.71
C ILE A 77 2.21 0.98 11.31
N ASP A 78 3.07 -0.01 11.10
CA ASP A 78 2.66 -1.35 10.75
C ASP A 78 1.76 -1.97 11.83
N GLN A 79 2.11 -1.81 13.10
CA GLN A 79 1.28 -2.30 14.22
C GLN A 79 -0.10 -1.60 14.28
N ARG A 80 -0.15 -0.29 13.96
CA ARG A 80 -1.43 0.43 13.86
C ARG A 80 -2.29 -0.10 12.72
N MET A 81 -1.69 -0.30 11.54
CA MET A 81 -2.39 -0.86 10.38
C MET A 81 -2.91 -2.27 10.65
N ALA A 82 -2.12 -3.12 11.33
CA ALA A 82 -2.57 -4.43 11.74
C ALA A 82 -3.81 -4.36 12.64
N LYS A 83 -3.83 -3.45 13.62
CA LYS A 83 -5.01 -3.22 14.48
C LYS A 83 -6.22 -2.73 13.69
N VAL A 84 -6.03 -1.82 12.72
CA VAL A 84 -7.11 -1.34 11.85
C VAL A 84 -7.69 -2.50 11.03
N PHE A 85 -6.84 -3.34 10.45
CA PHE A 85 -7.27 -4.52 9.70
C PHE A 85 -8.07 -5.50 10.57
N MET A 86 -7.60 -5.79 11.78
CA MET A 86 -8.29 -6.72 12.70
C MET A 86 -9.64 -6.19 13.20
N ARG A 87 -9.83 -4.87 13.26
CA ARG A 87 -11.11 -4.27 13.62
C ARG A 87 -12.13 -4.31 12.48
N ASN A 88 -11.66 -4.40 11.26
CA ASN A 88 -12.53 -4.45 10.08
C ASN A 88 -12.82 -5.91 9.70
N THR A 89 -13.73 -6.53 10.47
CA THR A 89 -14.13 -7.94 10.30
C THR A 89 -14.80 -8.25 8.97
N GLU A 90 -15.33 -7.22 8.29
CA GLU A 90 -15.98 -7.39 6.99
C GLU A 90 -14.97 -7.64 5.86
N ILE A 91 -13.75 -7.13 5.99
CA ILE A 91 -12.71 -7.24 4.95
C ILE A 91 -11.68 -8.33 5.32
N ALA A 92 -11.42 -8.51 6.62
CA ALA A 92 -10.38 -9.41 7.09
C ALA A 92 -10.67 -10.88 6.74
N GLY A 93 -9.78 -11.50 5.96
CA GLY A 93 -9.90 -12.90 5.56
C GLY A 93 -10.95 -13.18 4.48
N GLN A 94 -11.53 -12.13 3.89
CA GLN A 94 -12.53 -12.29 2.84
C GLN A 94 -11.87 -12.70 1.52
N GLN A 95 -12.43 -13.72 0.88
CA GLN A 95 -12.13 -14.05 -0.50
C GLN A 95 -12.99 -13.19 -1.40
N CYS A 96 -12.35 -12.49 -2.33
CA CYS A 96 -13.02 -11.71 -3.37
C CYS A 96 -12.65 -12.28 -4.72
N GLU A 97 -13.63 -12.41 -5.59
CA GLU A 97 -13.42 -12.75 -6.98
C GLU A 97 -13.70 -11.51 -7.84
N PHE A 98 -12.77 -11.18 -8.71
CA PHE A 98 -12.88 -10.06 -9.64
C PHE A 98 -13.05 -10.60 -11.05
N GLN A 99 -14.14 -10.24 -11.71
CA GLN A 99 -14.46 -10.61 -13.08
C GLN A 99 -14.34 -9.36 -13.96
N PHE A 100 -13.41 -9.37 -14.91
CA PHE A 100 -13.11 -8.23 -15.77
C PHE A 100 -13.77 -8.40 -17.13
N PHE A 101 -14.57 -7.40 -17.50
CA PHE A 101 -15.24 -7.28 -18.79
C PHE A 101 -14.58 -6.18 -19.61
N GLU A 102 -15.14 -5.86 -20.78
CA GLU A 102 -14.55 -4.86 -21.67
C GLU A 102 -14.70 -3.43 -21.14
N ASP A 103 -15.80 -3.10 -20.48
CA ASP A 103 -16.20 -1.76 -20.04
C ASP A 103 -16.22 -1.57 -18.52
N HIS A 104 -16.27 -2.64 -17.76
CA HIS A 104 -16.33 -2.63 -16.29
C HIS A 104 -15.68 -3.89 -15.72
N PHE A 105 -15.62 -3.96 -14.41
CA PHE A 105 -15.35 -5.21 -13.71
C PHE A 105 -16.23 -5.36 -12.49
N ASP A 106 -16.52 -6.58 -12.15
CA ASP A 106 -17.33 -6.96 -11.01
C ASP A 106 -16.47 -7.47 -9.87
N ALA A 107 -16.70 -6.93 -8.69
CA ALA A 107 -16.14 -7.40 -7.44
C ALA A 107 -17.19 -8.26 -6.72
N ILE A 108 -16.97 -9.56 -6.70
CA ILE A 108 -17.85 -10.55 -6.09
C ILE A 108 -17.30 -10.89 -4.71
N THR A 109 -18.10 -10.60 -3.69
CA THR A 109 -17.78 -10.85 -2.29
C THR A 109 -18.90 -11.71 -1.66
N LYS A 110 -18.70 -12.13 -0.42
CA LYS A 110 -19.78 -12.84 0.31
C LYS A 110 -21.02 -11.98 0.54
N SER A 111 -20.86 -10.66 0.58
CA SER A 111 -21.96 -9.70 0.79
C SER A 111 -22.69 -9.29 -0.49
N GLY A 112 -22.18 -9.67 -1.66
CA GLY A 112 -22.81 -9.36 -2.94
C GLY A 112 -21.81 -9.04 -4.04
N THR A 113 -22.35 -8.65 -5.19
CA THR A 113 -21.59 -8.23 -6.37
C THR A 113 -21.68 -6.71 -6.52
N THR A 114 -20.54 -6.08 -6.76
CA THR A 114 -20.44 -4.63 -7.04
C THR A 114 -19.77 -4.44 -8.37
N SER A 115 -20.46 -3.77 -9.30
CA SER A 115 -19.93 -3.43 -10.62
C SER A 115 -19.18 -2.09 -10.56
N ILE A 116 -17.99 -2.05 -11.14
CA ILE A 116 -17.07 -0.91 -11.06
C ILE A 116 -16.58 -0.59 -12.48
N SER A 117 -16.86 0.64 -12.93
CA SER A 117 -16.37 1.12 -14.23
C SER A 117 -14.90 1.49 -14.18
N TYR A 118 -14.18 1.35 -15.29
CA TYR A 118 -12.74 1.64 -15.38
C TYR A 118 -12.41 3.13 -15.25
N ASP A 119 -13.36 4.03 -15.51
CA ASP A 119 -13.19 5.48 -15.32
C ASP A 119 -12.89 5.89 -13.87
N LYS A 120 -13.24 5.01 -12.91
CA LYS A 120 -12.93 5.20 -11.49
C LYS A 120 -11.50 4.81 -11.13
N ILE A 121 -10.77 4.18 -12.03
CA ILE A 121 -9.38 3.80 -11.79
C ILE A 121 -8.47 5.01 -11.95
N LYS A 122 -7.86 5.42 -10.85
CA LYS A 122 -6.89 6.51 -10.84
C LYS A 122 -5.51 6.08 -11.31
N ASN A 123 -5.12 4.85 -10.96
CA ASN A 123 -3.78 4.34 -11.24
C ASN A 123 -3.67 2.84 -10.97
N ILE A 124 -2.75 2.20 -11.66
CA ILE A 124 -2.38 0.81 -11.45
C ILE A 124 -0.94 0.75 -10.96
N ILE A 125 -0.72 0.03 -9.87
CA ILE A 125 0.60 -0.16 -9.29
C ILE A 125 0.96 -1.63 -9.41
N GLU A 126 1.94 -1.91 -10.23
CA GLU A 126 2.53 -3.24 -10.33
C GLU A 126 3.76 -3.35 -9.44
N THR A 127 3.83 -4.42 -8.67
CA THR A 127 4.99 -4.79 -7.87
C THR A 127 5.45 -6.21 -8.24
N ARG A 128 6.55 -6.66 -7.66
CA ARG A 128 7.04 -8.01 -7.88
C ARG A 128 6.01 -9.10 -7.52
N THR A 129 5.19 -8.87 -6.50
CA THR A 129 4.28 -9.88 -5.93
C THR A 129 2.81 -9.57 -6.09
N ASN A 130 2.45 -8.32 -6.41
CA ASN A 130 1.06 -7.86 -6.40
C ASN A 130 0.80 -6.86 -7.52
N VAL A 131 -0.47 -6.76 -7.89
CA VAL A 131 -1.04 -5.69 -8.70
C VAL A 131 -2.10 -4.98 -7.86
N TYR A 132 -2.04 -3.65 -7.80
CA TYR A 132 -3.00 -2.83 -7.08
C TYR A 132 -3.74 -1.92 -8.04
N ILE A 133 -5.07 -1.98 -8.03
CA ILE A 133 -5.94 -1.05 -8.78
C ILE A 133 -6.37 0.03 -7.81
N MET A 134 -5.92 1.27 -8.06
CA MET A 134 -6.14 2.40 -7.16
C MET A 134 -7.32 3.26 -7.60
N TYR A 135 -8.23 3.55 -6.69
CA TYR A 135 -9.33 4.52 -6.87
C TYR A 135 -8.99 5.89 -6.29
N SER A 136 -8.13 5.91 -5.28
CA SER A 136 -7.62 7.13 -4.66
C SER A 136 -6.16 6.92 -4.26
N ASP A 137 -5.56 7.92 -3.62
CA ASP A 137 -4.18 7.81 -3.14
C ASP A 137 -3.99 6.77 -2.01
N SER A 138 -5.09 6.34 -1.36
CA SER A 138 -5.07 5.45 -0.20
C SER A 138 -5.99 4.24 -0.31
N GLN A 139 -6.82 4.15 -1.35
CA GLN A 139 -7.80 3.08 -1.51
C GLN A 139 -7.59 2.36 -2.83
N GLY A 140 -7.65 1.05 -2.79
CA GLY A 140 -7.50 0.22 -3.97
C GLY A 140 -7.79 -1.26 -3.71
N ILE A 141 -7.89 -1.99 -4.80
CA ILE A 141 -7.98 -3.45 -4.80
C ILE A 141 -6.57 -4.03 -4.80
N MET A 142 -6.38 -5.06 -4.00
CA MET A 142 -5.13 -5.80 -3.90
C MET A 142 -5.29 -7.15 -4.57
N MET A 143 -4.45 -7.43 -5.55
CA MET A 143 -4.42 -8.73 -6.25
C MET A 143 -3.03 -9.31 -6.17
N LYS A 144 -2.93 -10.59 -5.78
CA LYS A 144 -1.66 -11.31 -5.63
C LYS A 144 -1.29 -12.01 -6.94
N LYS A 145 -0.04 -11.93 -7.34
CA LYS A 145 0.49 -12.70 -8.48
C LYS A 145 0.60 -14.20 -8.15
N PRO A 146 0.54 -15.14 -9.13
CA PRO A 146 0.55 -14.87 -10.57
C PRO A 146 -0.81 -14.39 -11.11
N MET A 147 -0.77 -13.58 -12.16
CA MET A 147 -1.92 -13.10 -12.91
C MET A 147 -2.07 -13.86 -14.23
N PRO A 148 -3.27 -13.90 -14.83
CA PRO A 148 -3.44 -14.39 -16.20
C PRO A 148 -2.54 -13.61 -17.17
N GLU A 149 -2.08 -14.28 -18.20
CA GLU A 149 -1.25 -13.67 -19.26
C GLU A 149 -2.02 -12.53 -19.95
N GLY A 150 -1.34 -11.40 -20.21
CA GLY A 150 -1.93 -10.21 -20.81
C GLY A 150 -2.82 -9.38 -19.90
N PHE A 151 -3.09 -9.82 -18.66
CA PHE A 151 -4.00 -9.12 -17.76
C PHE A 151 -3.50 -7.74 -17.31
N VAL A 152 -2.23 -7.61 -17.03
CA VAL A 152 -1.66 -6.34 -16.56
C VAL A 152 -1.66 -5.32 -17.70
N GLU A 153 -1.29 -5.73 -18.89
CA GLU A 153 -1.34 -4.92 -20.11
C GLU A 153 -2.78 -4.46 -20.39
N PHE A 154 -3.75 -5.38 -20.31
CA PHE A 154 -5.15 -5.06 -20.44
C PHE A 154 -5.59 -3.98 -19.43
N LEU A 155 -5.23 -4.12 -18.16
CA LEU A 155 -5.55 -3.10 -17.15
C LEU A 155 -4.92 -1.74 -17.47
N GLN A 156 -3.67 -1.74 -17.94
CA GLN A 156 -2.96 -0.50 -18.30
C GLN A 156 -3.64 0.23 -19.46
N THR A 157 -4.23 -0.48 -20.42
CA THR A 157 -5.02 0.15 -21.51
C THR A 157 -6.32 0.78 -21.03
N LYS A 158 -6.85 0.35 -19.86
CA LYS A 158 -8.10 0.85 -19.27
C LYS A 158 -7.89 1.95 -18.22
N SER A 159 -6.66 2.15 -17.75
CA SER A 159 -6.34 3.25 -16.84
C SER A 159 -5.95 4.50 -17.63
N ASN A 160 -6.72 5.56 -17.49
CA ASN A 160 -6.38 6.89 -18.04
C ASN A 160 -5.27 7.58 -17.24
#